data_76fd81b400973aafacedc831210f5664
#
_entry.id   76fd81b400973aafacedc831210f5664
#
_cell.length_a   1.000
_cell.length_b   1.000
_cell.length_c   1.000
_cell.angle_alpha   90.00
_cell.angle_beta   90.00
_cell.angle_gamma   90.00
#
_symmetry.space_group_name_H-M   'P 1'
#
loop_
_entity.id
_entity.type
_entity.pdbx_description
1 polymer ?
#
loop_
_entity_poly.entity_id
_entity_poly.type
_entity_poly.pdbx_seq_one_letter_code
_entity_poly.pdbx_strand_id
1 'polypeptide(L)'
;MKRISFLLILALCMVSIGAMSQNEKKYLCYGVGFYNQENLFDTCHDEGKRDYDFLPTGSYRWNGLKYSHKLKNMARALADMGTDVLPKNVGCAVIGLSEVENSKALDDLTAQEPLKARGYKYVHIEGPDHRGIDCALLYNPQLFKVWNTKLVPYVQELEKDSAFLTRGFLTVSGEMAGEHVAFVVCHWPSRSAKSFYRESGGRQVRALKDSLLREDPKVKVFVMGDMNDDPINVSMTEALGCKPEIDKVGKGEMYNPWYNILAKEGLGTLTYGGSWNLFDQIVMTPNLLNKKGAKDFSTLKFFKNQIFRRDYLFQTEGKYKGAPKRTHAGGVWLDGYSDHLPVVVYLVKEQK
;
A
#
# COMPACT_ATOMS: atom_id res chain seq x y z
N MET A 1 31.98 -63.44 31.90
CA MET A 1 31.40 -62.33 31.15
C MET A 1 29.97 -62.73 30.75
N LYS A 2 28.99 -62.31 31.55
CA LYS A 2 27.58 -62.67 31.37
C LYS A 2 26.84 -61.43 30.83
N ARG A 3 26.28 -61.58 29.62
CA ARG A 3 25.38 -60.58 29.03
C ARG A 3 24.01 -60.77 29.63
N ILE A 4 23.50 -59.77 30.33
CA ILE A 4 22.13 -59.72 30.89
C ILE A 4 21.27 -59.02 29.82
N SER A 5 20.37 -59.80 29.21
CA SER A 5 19.32 -59.30 28.34
C SER A 5 18.20 -58.72 29.20
N PHE A 6 17.94 -57.41 29.06
CA PHE A 6 16.78 -56.78 29.68
C PHE A 6 15.60 -56.91 28.72
N LEU A 7 14.63 -57.78 29.08
CA LEU A 7 13.34 -57.82 28.46
C LEU A 7 12.49 -56.73 29.09
N LEU A 8 12.17 -55.70 28.33
CA LEU A 8 11.23 -54.67 28.73
C LEU A 8 9.82 -55.17 28.40
N ILE A 9 9.07 -55.52 29.42
CA ILE A 9 7.63 -55.80 29.31
C ILE A 9 6.91 -54.45 29.19
N LEU A 10 6.43 -54.14 28.00
CA LEU A 10 5.60 -52.95 27.74
C LEU A 10 4.16 -53.30 28.20
N ALA A 11 3.80 -52.88 29.42
CA ALA A 11 2.43 -52.90 29.89
C ALA A 11 1.64 -51.83 29.11
N LEU A 12 0.75 -52.29 28.22
CA LEU A 12 -0.17 -51.45 27.46
C LEU A 12 -1.28 -50.96 28.40
N CYS A 13 -1.05 -49.87 29.13
CA CYS A 13 -2.16 -49.15 29.74
C CYS A 13 -2.89 -48.40 28.62
N MET A 14 -3.99 -48.96 28.15
CA MET A 14 -4.96 -48.21 27.36
C MET A 14 -5.63 -47.19 28.26
N VAL A 15 -4.99 -46.04 28.40
CA VAL A 15 -5.67 -44.81 28.80
C VAL A 15 -6.41 -44.34 27.57
N SER A 16 -7.71 -44.53 27.54
CA SER A 16 -8.59 -43.84 26.59
C SER A 16 -8.52 -42.37 26.88
N ILE A 17 -7.51 -41.70 26.32
CA ILE A 17 -7.48 -40.26 26.16
C ILE A 17 -8.56 -39.97 25.13
N GLY A 18 -9.74 -39.57 25.63
CA GLY A 18 -10.76 -38.94 24.81
C GLY A 18 -10.03 -37.80 24.08
N ALA A 19 -9.78 -37.98 22.81
CA ALA A 19 -9.30 -36.90 21.95
C ALA A 19 -10.39 -35.85 21.99
N MET A 20 -10.29 -34.87 22.89
CA MET A 20 -10.92 -33.57 22.69
C MET A 20 -10.28 -33.03 21.43
N SER A 21 -10.98 -33.19 20.33
CA SER A 21 -10.72 -32.44 19.11
C SER A 21 -10.81 -30.98 19.51
N GLN A 22 -9.71 -30.37 19.90
CA GLN A 22 -9.60 -28.91 19.89
C GLN A 22 -9.83 -28.54 18.43
N ASN A 23 -10.99 -27.96 18.13
CA ASN A 23 -11.23 -27.29 16.86
C ASN A 23 -10.18 -26.21 16.74
N GLU A 24 -9.05 -26.52 16.09
CA GLU A 24 -8.02 -25.54 15.84
C GLU A 24 -8.61 -24.43 14.97
N LYS A 25 -8.69 -23.24 15.53
CA LYS A 25 -9.19 -22.08 14.82
C LYS A 25 -8.29 -21.81 13.63
N LYS A 26 -8.87 -21.87 12.44
CA LYS A 26 -8.16 -21.52 11.20
C LYS A 26 -8.26 -20.02 10.96
N TYR A 27 -7.19 -19.42 10.50
CA TYR A 27 -7.11 -17.99 10.21
C TYR A 27 -6.71 -17.75 8.77
N LEU A 28 -7.35 -16.80 8.14
CA LEU A 28 -6.97 -16.28 6.81
C LEU A 28 -6.25 -14.95 6.96
N CYS A 29 -5.18 -14.79 6.21
CA CYS A 29 -4.38 -13.56 6.18
C CYS A 29 -4.59 -12.85 4.84
N TYR A 30 -4.80 -11.54 4.89
CA TYR A 30 -4.98 -10.67 3.74
C TYR A 30 -3.93 -9.56 3.77
N GLY A 31 -3.32 -9.27 2.63
CA GLY A 31 -2.40 -8.15 2.48
C GLY A 31 -3.09 -6.96 1.82
N VAL A 32 -2.83 -5.78 2.36
CA VAL A 32 -3.18 -4.49 1.77
C VAL A 32 -1.88 -3.74 1.56
N GLY A 33 -1.52 -3.46 0.31
CA GLY A 33 -0.28 -2.82 -0.07
C GLY A 33 -0.47 -1.42 -0.62
N PHE A 34 0.64 -0.65 -0.66
CA PHE A 34 0.75 0.58 -1.43
C PHE A 34 2.15 0.71 -2.02
N TYR A 35 2.25 1.23 -3.26
CA TYR A 35 3.53 1.47 -3.91
C TYR A 35 3.47 2.62 -4.91
N ASN A 36 4.25 3.68 -4.71
CA ASN A 36 4.48 4.74 -5.69
C ASN A 36 5.29 4.17 -6.86
N GLN A 37 4.79 4.35 -8.09
CA GLN A 37 5.37 3.75 -9.30
C GLN A 37 6.54 4.56 -9.90
N GLU A 38 6.88 5.71 -9.33
CA GLU A 38 7.86 6.66 -9.89
C GLU A 38 7.62 6.89 -11.40
N ASN A 39 6.53 7.61 -11.71
CA ASN A 39 6.20 8.00 -13.09
C ASN A 39 6.08 6.80 -14.05
N LEU A 40 5.07 5.96 -13.84
CA LEU A 40 4.73 4.90 -14.78
C LEU A 40 3.98 5.50 -15.97
N PHE A 41 4.75 6.02 -16.93
CA PHE A 41 4.27 6.55 -18.20
C PHE A 41 4.42 5.50 -19.30
N ASP A 42 3.51 5.53 -20.29
CA ASP A 42 3.73 4.85 -21.56
C ASP A 42 4.69 5.66 -22.46
N THR A 43 4.62 5.57 -23.75
CA THR A 43 5.55 6.25 -24.66
C THR A 43 4.83 7.22 -25.61
N CYS A 44 3.56 7.49 -25.34
CA CYS A 44 2.68 8.33 -26.15
C CYS A 44 2.32 9.60 -25.36
N HIS A 45 2.09 10.69 -26.07
CA HIS A 45 1.62 11.93 -25.46
C HIS A 45 0.12 11.92 -25.24
N ASP A 46 -0.30 12.22 -24.03
CA ASP A 46 -1.71 12.43 -23.68
C ASP A 46 -2.06 13.92 -23.86
N GLU A 47 -3.09 14.19 -24.67
CA GLU A 47 -3.51 15.56 -24.99
C GLU A 47 -3.83 16.37 -23.72
N GLY A 48 -3.25 17.55 -23.62
CA GLY A 48 -3.44 18.46 -22.48
C GLY A 48 -2.58 18.15 -21.26
N LYS A 49 -1.74 17.14 -21.30
CA LYS A 49 -0.81 16.77 -20.22
C LYS A 49 0.61 17.27 -20.48
N ARG A 50 1.42 17.35 -19.42
CA ARG A 50 2.84 17.77 -19.47
C ARG A 50 3.75 16.54 -19.30
N ASP A 51 3.57 15.55 -20.13
CA ASP A 51 4.26 14.26 -20.13
C ASP A 51 5.47 14.21 -21.08
N TYR A 52 5.83 15.35 -21.68
CA TYR A 52 6.85 15.46 -22.73
C TYR A 52 8.21 14.86 -22.38
N ASP A 53 8.57 14.84 -21.09
CA ASP A 53 9.82 14.23 -20.62
C ASP A 53 9.83 12.70 -20.81
N PHE A 54 8.64 12.08 -20.80
CA PHE A 54 8.43 10.63 -20.92
C PHE A 54 8.09 10.18 -22.35
N LEU A 55 8.47 10.96 -23.35
CA LEU A 55 8.36 10.57 -24.75
C LEU A 55 9.72 10.06 -25.28
N PRO A 56 9.72 9.29 -26.41
CA PRO A 56 10.97 8.88 -27.07
C PRO A 56 11.87 10.04 -27.46
N THR A 57 11.28 11.22 -27.73
CA THR A 57 11.98 12.47 -28.06
C THR A 57 12.20 13.39 -26.84
N GLY A 58 11.64 13.02 -25.68
CA GLY A 58 11.72 13.79 -24.45
C GLY A 58 13.07 13.72 -23.75
N SER A 59 13.22 14.43 -22.63
CA SER A 59 14.48 14.54 -21.88
C SER A 59 14.98 13.19 -21.37
N TYR A 60 14.07 12.28 -20.98
CA TYR A 60 14.42 10.92 -20.55
C TYR A 60 14.61 9.95 -21.72
N ARG A 61 14.33 10.37 -22.96
CA ARG A 61 14.31 9.47 -24.14
C ARG A 61 13.58 8.18 -23.81
N TRP A 62 12.33 8.35 -23.32
CA TRP A 62 11.52 7.27 -22.80
C TRP A 62 10.91 6.46 -23.94
N ASN A 63 11.58 5.39 -24.32
CA ASN A 63 11.21 4.54 -25.46
C ASN A 63 10.64 3.20 -25.00
N GLY A 64 10.14 2.40 -25.94
CA GLY A 64 9.51 1.10 -25.68
C GLY A 64 10.42 0.12 -24.92
N LEU A 65 11.75 0.19 -25.06
CA LEU A 65 12.68 -0.65 -24.30
C LEU A 65 12.63 -0.27 -22.81
N LYS A 66 12.81 1.00 -22.48
CA LYS A 66 12.77 1.50 -21.09
C LYS A 66 11.41 1.24 -20.45
N TYR A 67 10.33 1.50 -21.17
CA TYR A 67 8.97 1.22 -20.72
C TYR A 67 8.76 -0.26 -20.41
N SER A 68 9.16 -1.16 -21.33
CA SER A 68 9.05 -2.61 -21.11
C SER A 68 9.86 -3.08 -19.89
N HIS A 69 11.05 -2.53 -19.65
CA HIS A 69 11.84 -2.83 -18.46
C HIS A 69 11.15 -2.34 -17.18
N LYS A 70 10.63 -1.10 -17.20
CA LYS A 70 9.86 -0.54 -16.09
C LYS A 70 8.66 -1.42 -15.73
N LEU A 71 7.87 -1.83 -16.71
CA LEU A 71 6.73 -2.73 -16.49
C LEU A 71 7.14 -4.04 -15.84
N LYS A 72 8.20 -4.68 -16.33
CA LYS A 72 8.72 -5.94 -15.75
C LYS A 72 9.20 -5.76 -14.32
N ASN A 73 9.95 -4.69 -14.06
CA ASN A 73 10.45 -4.37 -12.73
C ASN A 73 9.30 -4.12 -11.75
N MET A 74 8.33 -3.29 -12.14
CA MET A 74 7.18 -3.00 -11.28
C MET A 74 6.32 -4.24 -11.05
N ALA A 75 6.03 -5.02 -12.08
CA ALA A 75 5.27 -6.25 -11.94
C ALA A 75 5.95 -7.26 -11.00
N ARG A 76 7.27 -7.40 -11.08
CA ARG A 76 8.05 -8.21 -10.14
C ARG A 76 7.88 -7.71 -8.71
N ALA A 77 8.09 -6.42 -8.46
CA ALA A 77 7.98 -5.85 -7.12
C ALA A 77 6.57 -6.01 -6.54
N LEU A 78 5.53 -5.68 -7.32
CA LEU A 78 4.13 -5.82 -6.94
C LEU A 78 3.75 -7.28 -6.64
N ALA A 79 4.26 -8.21 -7.44
CA ALA A 79 4.02 -9.64 -7.21
C ALA A 79 4.73 -10.17 -5.96
N ASP A 80 5.92 -9.65 -5.63
CA ASP A 80 6.66 -10.06 -4.45
C ASP A 80 6.12 -9.45 -3.14
N MET A 81 5.36 -8.34 -3.23
CA MET A 81 4.82 -7.67 -2.04
C MET A 81 4.02 -8.64 -1.16
N GLY A 82 4.36 -8.65 0.12
CA GLY A 82 3.66 -9.45 1.13
C GLY A 82 4.02 -10.93 1.16
N THR A 83 4.85 -11.45 0.24
CA THR A 83 5.18 -12.88 0.13
C THR A 83 6.03 -13.43 1.28
N ASP A 84 6.46 -12.59 2.22
CA ASP A 84 7.05 -13.02 3.50
C ASP A 84 5.99 -13.62 4.44
N VAL A 85 4.72 -13.34 4.21
CA VAL A 85 3.59 -13.71 5.07
C VAL A 85 2.50 -14.42 4.29
N LEU A 86 2.21 -13.93 3.08
CA LEU A 86 1.17 -14.44 2.21
C LEU A 86 1.72 -15.54 1.30
N PRO A 87 0.88 -16.49 0.88
CA PRO A 87 1.28 -17.45 -0.14
C PRO A 87 1.73 -16.75 -1.43
N LYS A 88 2.85 -17.19 -2.00
CA LYS A 88 3.47 -16.56 -3.19
C LYS A 88 2.55 -16.50 -4.41
N ASN A 89 1.66 -17.47 -4.55
CA ASN A 89 0.68 -17.52 -5.64
C ASN A 89 -0.57 -16.66 -5.41
N VAL A 90 -0.73 -16.08 -4.23
CA VAL A 90 -1.89 -15.26 -3.86
C VAL A 90 -1.54 -13.79 -3.87
N GLY A 91 -0.51 -13.38 -3.12
CA GLY A 91 -0.09 -11.98 -2.97
C GLY A 91 -1.07 -11.13 -2.17
N CYS A 92 -0.96 -9.81 -2.30
CA CYS A 92 -1.85 -8.87 -1.64
C CYS A 92 -3.27 -8.93 -2.23
N ALA A 93 -4.28 -8.74 -1.38
CA ALA A 93 -5.67 -8.65 -1.83
C ALA A 93 -5.91 -7.37 -2.64
N VAL A 94 -5.31 -6.26 -2.19
CA VAL A 94 -5.32 -4.97 -2.90
C VAL A 94 -3.97 -4.29 -2.78
N ILE A 95 -3.62 -3.47 -3.78
CA ILE A 95 -2.42 -2.63 -3.78
C ILE A 95 -2.79 -1.27 -4.36
N GLY A 96 -2.74 -0.22 -3.53
CA GLY A 96 -2.83 1.15 -4.02
C GLY A 96 -1.58 1.55 -4.79
N LEU A 97 -1.76 2.29 -5.86
CA LEU A 97 -0.68 2.82 -6.69
C LEU A 97 -0.79 4.34 -6.79
N SER A 98 0.33 5.01 -6.92
CA SER A 98 0.41 6.40 -7.35
C SER A 98 1.44 6.59 -8.47
N GLU A 99 1.38 7.73 -9.14
CA GLU A 99 2.21 8.06 -10.30
C GLU A 99 2.02 7.09 -11.48
N VAL A 100 0.78 6.76 -11.75
CA VAL A 100 0.36 6.02 -12.93
C VAL A 100 -0.24 7.01 -13.92
N GLU A 101 0.16 6.94 -15.18
CA GLU A 101 -0.31 7.84 -16.21
C GLU A 101 -1.78 7.57 -16.59
N ASN A 102 -2.05 6.38 -17.11
CA ASN A 102 -3.35 6.08 -17.71
C ASN A 102 -3.72 4.60 -17.63
N SER A 103 -4.90 4.25 -18.16
CA SER A 103 -5.39 2.87 -18.20
C SER A 103 -4.52 1.97 -19.08
N LYS A 104 -3.91 2.50 -20.15
CA LYS A 104 -3.03 1.71 -21.01
C LYS A 104 -1.79 1.23 -20.23
N ALA A 105 -1.16 2.10 -19.44
CA ALA A 105 -0.02 1.72 -18.62
C ALA A 105 -0.40 0.63 -17.60
N LEU A 106 -1.63 0.68 -17.06
CA LEU A 106 -2.15 -0.36 -16.14
C LEU A 106 -2.50 -1.67 -16.85
N ASP A 107 -3.04 -1.62 -18.07
CA ASP A 107 -3.28 -2.81 -18.90
C ASP A 107 -1.96 -3.52 -19.19
N ASP A 108 -0.95 -2.76 -19.64
CA ASP A 108 0.38 -3.29 -19.93
C ASP A 108 1.08 -3.84 -18.67
N LEU A 109 0.88 -3.21 -17.51
CA LEU A 109 1.41 -3.67 -16.22
C LEU A 109 0.75 -4.98 -15.78
N THR A 110 -0.58 -5.04 -15.81
CA THR A 110 -1.33 -6.23 -15.37
C THR A 110 -1.18 -7.42 -16.33
N ALA A 111 -0.82 -7.17 -17.58
CA ALA A 111 -0.48 -8.19 -18.56
C ALA A 111 0.90 -8.84 -18.32
N GLN A 112 1.77 -8.26 -17.46
CA GLN A 112 3.05 -8.90 -17.10
C GLN A 112 2.81 -10.19 -16.32
N GLU A 113 3.55 -11.26 -16.67
CA GLU A 113 3.30 -12.62 -16.19
C GLU A 113 3.11 -12.77 -14.66
N PRO A 114 3.90 -12.15 -13.77
CA PRO A 114 3.68 -12.32 -12.33
C PRO A 114 2.32 -11.81 -11.84
N LEU A 115 1.76 -10.77 -12.47
CA LEU A 115 0.45 -10.19 -12.11
C LEU A 115 -0.69 -10.89 -12.86
N LYS A 116 -0.48 -11.18 -14.16
CA LYS A 116 -1.41 -11.92 -15.01
C LYS A 116 -1.75 -13.30 -14.43
N ALA A 117 -0.75 -14.05 -13.97
CA ALA A 117 -0.95 -15.36 -13.37
C ALA A 117 -1.84 -15.34 -12.11
N ARG A 118 -1.92 -14.20 -11.40
CA ARG A 118 -2.81 -14.00 -10.25
C ARG A 118 -4.16 -13.38 -10.61
N GLY A 119 -4.36 -13.02 -11.88
CA GLY A 119 -5.59 -12.40 -12.37
C GLY A 119 -5.89 -11.04 -11.78
N TYR A 120 -4.85 -10.26 -11.42
CA TYR A 120 -5.06 -8.91 -10.93
C TYR A 120 -5.84 -8.05 -11.91
N LYS A 121 -6.79 -7.31 -11.37
CA LYS A 121 -7.55 -6.25 -12.04
C LYS A 121 -7.22 -4.90 -11.39
N TYR A 122 -7.69 -3.82 -11.98
CA TYR A 122 -7.47 -2.50 -11.41
C TYR A 122 -8.73 -1.63 -11.45
N VAL A 123 -8.72 -0.60 -10.62
CA VAL A 123 -9.61 0.56 -10.68
C VAL A 123 -8.73 1.78 -10.92
N HIS A 124 -9.07 2.54 -11.94
CA HIS A 124 -8.45 3.81 -12.28
C HIS A 124 -9.52 4.79 -12.74
N ILE A 125 -9.40 6.04 -12.36
CA ILE A 125 -10.23 7.15 -12.83
C ILE A 125 -9.27 8.30 -13.06
N GLU A 126 -9.23 8.78 -14.31
CA GLU A 126 -8.36 9.87 -14.72
C GLU A 126 -8.66 11.15 -13.94
N GLY A 127 -7.62 11.82 -13.47
CA GLY A 127 -7.68 13.01 -12.67
C GLY A 127 -7.15 14.26 -13.40
N PRO A 128 -7.27 15.43 -12.76
CA PRO A 128 -6.93 16.71 -13.36
C PRO A 128 -5.45 17.08 -13.22
N ASP A 129 -4.57 16.20 -12.78
CA ASP A 129 -3.15 16.54 -12.63
C ASP A 129 -2.52 16.91 -13.97
N HIS A 130 -1.77 18.01 -13.99
CA HIS A 130 -1.16 18.52 -15.22
C HIS A 130 -0.07 17.63 -15.81
N ARG A 131 0.59 16.81 -14.99
CA ARG A 131 1.59 15.85 -15.46
C ARG A 131 0.95 14.62 -16.10
N GLY A 132 -0.36 14.40 -15.86
CA GLY A 132 -1.05 13.20 -16.27
C GLY A 132 -0.71 12.01 -15.38
N ILE A 133 -0.56 12.21 -14.08
CA ILE A 133 -0.34 11.11 -13.13
C ILE A 133 -1.50 10.99 -12.15
N ASP A 134 -1.91 9.77 -11.90
CA ASP A 134 -3.06 9.43 -11.09
C ASP A 134 -2.76 8.40 -10.00
N CYS A 135 -3.79 8.13 -9.20
CA CYS A 135 -3.85 6.99 -8.30
C CYS A 135 -4.64 5.85 -8.95
N ALA A 136 -4.25 4.62 -8.64
CA ALA A 136 -4.98 3.42 -9.02
C ALA A 136 -5.05 2.43 -7.86
N LEU A 137 -5.95 1.43 -7.97
CA LEU A 137 -6.02 0.31 -7.05
C LEU A 137 -5.97 -0.99 -7.84
N LEU A 138 -4.89 -1.76 -7.70
CA LEU A 138 -4.85 -3.16 -8.14
C LEU A 138 -5.58 -4.02 -7.11
N TYR A 139 -6.28 -5.05 -7.57
CA TYR A 139 -6.94 -6.00 -6.69
C TYR A 139 -6.99 -7.42 -7.25
N ASN A 140 -6.91 -8.39 -6.35
CA ASN A 140 -7.16 -9.79 -6.68
C ASN A 140 -8.68 -10.05 -6.55
N PRO A 141 -9.40 -10.35 -7.65
CA PRO A 141 -10.86 -10.49 -7.63
C PRO A 141 -11.36 -11.71 -6.82
N GLN A 142 -10.48 -12.64 -6.47
CA GLN A 142 -10.80 -13.75 -5.57
C GLN A 142 -10.82 -13.32 -4.08
N LEU A 143 -10.16 -12.20 -3.74
CA LEU A 143 -10.01 -11.72 -2.37
C LEU A 143 -10.76 -10.41 -2.10
N PHE A 144 -10.99 -9.62 -3.13
CA PHE A 144 -11.72 -8.35 -3.03
C PHE A 144 -12.69 -8.19 -4.20
N LYS A 145 -13.96 -7.93 -3.88
CA LYS A 145 -15.02 -7.68 -4.82
C LYS A 145 -15.37 -6.19 -4.79
N VAL A 146 -15.08 -5.47 -5.86
CA VAL A 146 -15.41 -4.04 -6.00
C VAL A 146 -16.92 -3.85 -6.12
N TRP A 147 -17.48 -2.91 -5.34
CA TRP A 147 -18.88 -2.49 -5.41
C TRP A 147 -19.05 -1.10 -6.01
N ASN A 148 -18.23 -0.14 -5.55
CA ASN A 148 -18.33 1.25 -5.96
C ASN A 148 -16.96 1.90 -6.10
N THR A 149 -16.84 2.82 -7.07
CA THR A 149 -15.62 3.55 -7.36
C THR A 149 -15.93 5.02 -7.59
N LYS A 150 -15.10 5.90 -7.05
CA LYS A 150 -15.27 7.35 -7.20
C LYS A 150 -13.91 8.05 -7.10
N LEU A 151 -13.67 9.02 -7.96
CA LEU A 151 -12.63 10.03 -7.75
C LEU A 151 -13.24 11.24 -7.06
N VAL A 152 -12.81 11.52 -5.83
CA VAL A 152 -13.22 12.71 -5.09
C VAL A 152 -12.18 13.79 -5.38
N PRO A 153 -12.58 14.94 -5.96
CA PRO A 153 -11.63 16.00 -6.29
C PRO A 153 -10.96 16.56 -5.03
N TYR A 154 -9.68 16.92 -5.16
CA TYR A 154 -9.03 17.80 -4.20
C TYR A 154 -9.57 19.21 -4.39
N VAL A 155 -10.15 19.80 -3.34
CA VAL A 155 -10.71 21.14 -3.37
C VAL A 155 -9.71 22.16 -2.84
N GLN A 156 -9.48 23.22 -3.60
CA GLN A 156 -8.63 24.32 -3.15
C GLN A 156 -9.33 25.16 -2.07
N GLU A 157 -8.70 25.30 -0.91
CA GLU A 157 -9.21 26.09 0.20
C GLU A 157 -8.84 27.60 0.04
N LEU A 158 -7.92 27.93 -0.85
CA LEU A 158 -7.50 29.31 -1.11
C LEU A 158 -7.89 29.75 -2.51
N GLU A 159 -8.73 30.75 -2.65
CA GLU A 159 -9.20 31.28 -3.94
C GLU A 159 -8.07 31.68 -4.89
N LYS A 160 -6.98 32.23 -4.37
CA LYS A 160 -5.81 32.62 -5.16
C LYS A 160 -5.10 31.44 -5.86
N ASP A 161 -5.37 30.24 -5.41
CA ASP A 161 -4.74 29.01 -5.91
C ASP A 161 -5.75 28.16 -6.71
N SER A 162 -6.84 28.74 -7.18
CA SER A 162 -7.91 28.05 -7.94
C SER A 162 -7.41 27.30 -9.18
N ALA A 163 -6.29 27.75 -9.77
CA ALA A 163 -5.63 27.09 -10.90
C ALA A 163 -4.73 25.91 -10.49
N PHE A 164 -4.54 25.67 -9.20
CA PHE A 164 -3.74 24.54 -8.72
C PHE A 164 -4.55 23.26 -8.83
N LEU A 165 -4.31 22.50 -9.87
CA LEU A 165 -4.93 21.19 -10.07
C LEU A 165 -3.96 20.09 -9.60
N THR A 166 -4.48 19.15 -8.83
CA THR A 166 -3.73 17.99 -8.34
C THR A 166 -4.62 16.75 -8.35
N ARG A 167 -4.02 15.59 -8.08
CA ARG A 167 -4.73 14.31 -7.98
C ARG A 167 -5.85 14.41 -6.96
N GLY A 168 -6.98 13.82 -7.28
CA GLY A 168 -8.06 13.60 -6.32
C GLY A 168 -7.77 12.42 -5.40
N PHE A 169 -8.80 11.99 -4.68
CA PHE A 169 -8.78 10.84 -3.79
C PHE A 169 -9.57 9.70 -4.43
N LEU A 170 -8.87 8.69 -4.94
CA LEU A 170 -9.53 7.51 -5.52
C LEU A 170 -10.15 6.69 -4.40
N THR A 171 -11.47 6.62 -4.38
CA THR A 171 -12.22 5.86 -3.37
C THR A 171 -12.80 4.61 -4.02
N VAL A 172 -12.45 3.45 -3.45
CA VAL A 172 -12.95 2.15 -3.92
C VAL A 172 -13.53 1.42 -2.71
N SER A 173 -14.82 1.09 -2.76
CA SER A 173 -15.46 0.29 -1.73
C SER A 173 -15.91 -1.06 -2.26
N GLY A 174 -16.00 -2.05 -1.37
CA GLY A 174 -16.32 -3.41 -1.76
C GLY A 174 -16.29 -4.39 -0.60
N GLU A 175 -16.21 -5.68 -0.95
CA GLU A 175 -16.21 -6.78 0.00
C GLU A 175 -14.84 -7.45 0.06
N MET A 176 -14.30 -7.60 1.27
CA MET A 176 -13.15 -8.42 1.58
C MET A 176 -13.50 -9.34 2.77
N ALA A 177 -13.29 -10.62 2.60
CA ALA A 177 -13.60 -11.60 3.64
C ALA A 177 -15.05 -11.55 4.18
N GLY A 178 -16.03 -11.20 3.35
CA GLY A 178 -17.43 -11.03 3.72
C GLY A 178 -17.72 -9.76 4.53
N GLU A 179 -16.84 -8.77 4.50
CA GLU A 179 -17.01 -7.50 5.22
C GLU A 179 -16.87 -6.30 4.27
N HIS A 180 -17.65 -5.24 4.55
CA HIS A 180 -17.55 -3.99 3.82
C HIS A 180 -16.23 -3.28 4.16
N VAL A 181 -15.42 -3.03 3.15
CA VAL A 181 -14.17 -2.27 3.24
C VAL A 181 -14.14 -1.16 2.21
N ALA A 182 -13.48 -0.07 2.54
CA ALA A 182 -13.26 1.05 1.63
C ALA A 182 -11.78 1.47 1.66
N PHE A 183 -11.23 1.72 0.49
CA PHE A 183 -9.88 2.20 0.27
C PHE A 183 -9.93 3.62 -0.31
N VAL A 184 -9.19 4.53 0.30
CA VAL A 184 -8.96 5.88 -0.22
C VAL A 184 -7.49 5.96 -0.60
N VAL A 185 -7.21 5.96 -1.91
CA VAL A 185 -5.85 6.03 -2.43
C VAL A 185 -5.51 7.48 -2.73
N CYS A 186 -4.38 7.94 -2.19
CA CYS A 186 -3.95 9.33 -2.19
C CYS A 186 -2.56 9.49 -2.80
N HIS A 187 -2.33 10.66 -3.41
CA HIS A 187 -1.01 11.17 -3.67
C HIS A 187 -1.05 12.68 -3.44
N TRP A 188 -0.64 13.11 -2.25
CA TRP A 188 -0.73 14.51 -1.84
C TRP A 188 0.32 15.39 -2.53
N PRO A 189 0.13 16.73 -2.53
CA PRO A 189 1.10 17.65 -3.09
C PRO A 189 2.50 17.48 -2.47
N SER A 190 3.53 17.50 -3.33
CA SER A 190 4.91 17.29 -2.88
C SER A 190 5.40 18.39 -1.93
N ARG A 191 6.52 18.18 -1.26
CA ARG A 191 7.14 19.16 -0.36
C ARG A 191 7.69 20.40 -1.08
N SER A 192 7.67 20.45 -2.41
CA SER A 192 7.89 21.69 -3.16
C SER A 192 6.75 22.71 -2.96
N ALA A 193 5.54 22.21 -2.67
CA ALA A 193 4.41 23.05 -2.24
C ALA A 193 4.43 23.23 -0.70
N LYS A 194 3.74 24.29 -0.21
CA LYS A 194 3.62 24.57 1.22
C LYS A 194 2.92 23.41 1.96
N SER A 195 3.25 23.19 3.23
CA SER A 195 2.61 22.16 4.10
C SER A 195 1.09 22.28 4.16
N PHE A 196 0.58 23.51 4.08
CA PHE A 196 -0.86 23.83 4.05
C PHE A 196 -1.64 22.93 3.08
N TYR A 197 -1.09 22.64 1.87
CA TYR A 197 -1.79 21.81 0.89
C TYR A 197 -1.90 20.34 1.31
N ARG A 198 -0.90 19.81 2.01
CA ARG A 198 -0.95 18.44 2.56
C ARG A 198 -1.86 18.38 3.78
N GLU A 199 -1.85 19.40 4.62
CA GLU A 199 -2.79 19.55 5.74
C GLU A 199 -4.25 19.65 5.25
N SER A 200 -4.51 20.43 4.18
CA SER A 200 -5.79 20.48 3.49
C SER A 200 -6.20 19.10 2.96
N GLY A 201 -5.26 18.39 2.30
CA GLY A 201 -5.48 17.00 1.88
C GLY A 201 -5.90 16.10 3.05
N GLY A 202 -5.20 16.20 4.18
CA GLY A 202 -5.53 15.46 5.41
C GLY A 202 -6.95 15.75 5.93
N ARG A 203 -7.35 17.03 5.98
CA ARG A 203 -8.72 17.43 6.40
C ARG A 203 -9.79 16.89 5.45
N GLN A 204 -9.56 16.99 4.14
CA GLN A 204 -10.51 16.52 3.13
C GLN A 204 -10.68 15.00 3.17
N VAL A 205 -9.58 14.25 3.31
CA VAL A 205 -9.61 12.79 3.43
C VAL A 205 -10.27 12.36 4.76
N ARG A 206 -10.05 13.12 5.85
CA ARG A 206 -10.78 12.90 7.11
C ARG A 206 -12.28 13.05 6.92
N ALA A 207 -12.72 14.13 6.28
CA ALA A 207 -14.14 14.37 5.99
C ALA A 207 -14.73 13.26 5.10
N LEU A 208 -13.98 12.80 4.09
CA LEU A 208 -14.38 11.69 3.22
C LEU A 208 -14.54 10.38 4.01
N LYS A 209 -13.55 10.02 4.83
CA LYS A 209 -13.64 8.87 5.74
C LYS A 209 -14.85 8.98 6.68
N ASP A 210 -15.11 10.17 7.24
CA ASP A 210 -16.25 10.40 8.12
C ASP A 210 -17.59 10.25 7.36
N SER A 211 -17.64 10.62 6.07
CA SER A 211 -18.83 10.38 5.22
C SER A 211 -19.07 8.88 5.03
N LEU A 212 -18.05 8.10 4.69
CA LEU A 212 -18.16 6.66 4.54
C LEU A 212 -18.68 6.00 5.83
N LEU A 213 -18.19 6.43 6.99
CA LEU A 213 -18.62 5.89 8.29
C LEU A 213 -20.04 6.34 8.68
N ARG A 214 -20.56 7.48 8.16
CA ARG A 214 -21.96 7.87 8.32
C ARG A 214 -22.89 7.03 7.48
N GLU A 215 -22.47 6.69 6.26
CA GLU A 215 -23.24 5.84 5.33
C GLU A 215 -23.30 4.39 5.84
N ASP A 216 -22.18 3.84 6.29
CA ASP A 216 -22.10 2.53 6.94
C ASP A 216 -21.14 2.58 8.15
N PRO A 217 -21.68 2.61 9.39
CA PRO A 217 -20.85 2.62 10.60
C PRO A 217 -19.97 1.36 10.79
N LYS A 218 -20.19 0.30 10.01
CA LYS A 218 -19.39 -0.93 10.06
C LYS A 218 -18.29 -0.97 9.02
N VAL A 219 -18.30 -0.09 8.03
CA VAL A 219 -17.27 -0.06 6.99
C VAL A 219 -15.87 0.07 7.60
N LYS A 220 -14.96 -0.72 7.11
CA LYS A 220 -13.55 -0.66 7.48
C LYS A 220 -12.82 0.19 6.46
N VAL A 221 -12.36 1.38 6.88
CA VAL A 221 -11.73 2.33 5.96
C VAL A 221 -10.21 2.30 6.11
N PHE A 222 -9.55 2.17 4.97
CA PHE A 222 -8.10 2.37 4.80
C PHE A 222 -7.87 3.65 4.02
N VAL A 223 -6.96 4.48 4.50
CA VAL A 223 -6.38 5.59 3.72
C VAL A 223 -4.94 5.21 3.44
N MET A 224 -4.58 5.15 2.18
CA MET A 224 -3.25 4.76 1.74
C MET A 224 -2.72 5.71 0.67
N GLY A 225 -1.42 5.87 0.63
CA GLY A 225 -0.85 6.75 -0.40
C GLY A 225 0.57 7.20 -0.11
N ASP A 226 1.11 7.90 -1.10
CA ASP A 226 2.23 8.82 -0.92
C ASP A 226 1.67 10.13 -0.36
N MET A 227 1.81 10.31 0.94
CA MET A 227 1.31 11.48 1.66
C MET A 227 2.23 12.69 1.48
N ASN A 228 3.41 12.49 0.86
CA ASN A 228 4.46 13.52 0.74
C ASN A 228 4.81 14.18 2.08
N ASP A 229 4.38 13.57 3.19
CA ASP A 229 4.68 13.93 4.56
C ASP A 229 4.91 12.68 5.42
N ASP A 230 5.74 12.85 6.44
CA ASP A 230 6.05 11.78 7.38
C ASP A 230 4.88 11.52 8.35
N PRO A 231 4.78 10.34 8.96
CA PRO A 231 3.71 10.01 9.92
C PRO A 231 3.67 10.93 11.15
N ILE A 232 4.73 11.65 11.40
CA ILE A 232 4.87 12.60 12.52
C ILE A 232 4.42 14.03 12.17
N ASN A 233 4.18 14.34 10.89
CA ASN A 233 3.79 15.68 10.45
C ASN A 233 2.32 16.01 10.80
N VAL A 234 2.03 17.30 10.90
CA VAL A 234 0.71 17.86 11.26
C VAL A 234 -0.40 17.38 10.31
N SER A 235 -0.09 17.24 9.01
CA SER A 235 -1.02 16.69 8.02
C SER A 235 -1.57 15.31 8.40
N MET A 236 -0.74 14.47 9.04
CA MET A 236 -1.11 13.12 9.47
C MET A 236 -1.67 13.12 10.91
N THR A 237 -0.97 13.76 11.85
CA THR A 237 -1.30 13.68 13.29
C THR A 237 -2.54 14.48 13.68
N GLU A 238 -2.77 15.63 13.06
CA GLU A 238 -3.86 16.55 13.37
C GLU A 238 -4.90 16.62 12.26
N ALA A 239 -4.49 16.94 11.02
CA ALA A 239 -5.41 17.16 9.92
C ALA A 239 -6.18 15.86 9.57
N LEU A 240 -5.50 14.76 9.33
CA LEU A 240 -6.12 13.45 9.14
C LEU A 240 -6.57 12.82 10.48
N GLY A 241 -5.92 13.15 11.59
CA GLY A 241 -6.25 12.68 12.93
C GLY A 241 -5.70 11.29 13.24
N CYS A 242 -4.46 11.01 12.85
CA CYS A 242 -3.82 9.72 13.09
C CYS A 242 -3.17 9.63 14.47
N LYS A 243 -3.22 8.45 15.08
CA LYS A 243 -2.59 8.13 16.35
C LYS A 243 -1.59 6.99 16.21
N PRO A 244 -0.45 7.05 16.91
CA PRO A 244 0.61 6.03 16.82
C PRO A 244 0.37 4.80 17.69
N GLU A 245 -0.58 4.82 18.59
CA GLU A 245 -0.84 3.76 19.56
C GLU A 245 -2.30 3.30 19.46
N ILE A 246 -2.51 1.98 19.30
CA ILE A 246 -3.83 1.37 19.11
C ILE A 246 -4.80 1.77 20.23
N ASP A 247 -4.34 1.74 21.49
CA ASP A 247 -5.19 2.02 22.66
C ASP A 247 -5.60 3.50 22.76
N LYS A 248 -4.89 4.39 22.07
CA LYS A 248 -5.18 5.84 22.04
C LYS A 248 -6.05 6.25 20.85
N VAL A 249 -6.39 5.33 19.95
CA VAL A 249 -7.24 5.64 18.80
C VAL A 249 -8.68 5.78 19.27
N GLY A 250 -9.20 7.01 19.20
CA GLY A 250 -10.58 7.35 19.54
C GLY A 250 -11.56 7.20 18.36
N LYS A 251 -12.83 7.42 18.66
CA LYS A 251 -13.87 7.48 17.63
C LYS A 251 -13.59 8.64 16.67
N GLY A 252 -13.57 8.36 15.36
CA GLY A 252 -13.28 9.37 14.32
C GLY A 252 -11.79 9.61 14.04
N GLU A 253 -10.90 8.97 14.81
CA GLU A 253 -9.46 8.97 14.55
C GLU A 253 -9.03 7.74 13.73
N MET A 254 -7.78 7.72 13.30
CA MET A 254 -7.18 6.60 12.57
C MET A 254 -5.93 6.09 13.26
N TYR A 255 -5.62 4.82 13.09
CA TYR A 255 -4.36 4.24 13.53
C TYR A 255 -3.31 4.39 12.45
N ASN A 256 -2.12 4.90 12.83
CA ASN A 256 -0.95 4.98 11.96
C ASN A 256 0.15 4.04 12.47
N PRO A 257 0.32 2.84 11.87
CA PRO A 257 1.35 1.89 12.29
C PRO A 257 2.78 2.32 11.90
N TRP A 258 2.93 3.36 11.08
CA TRP A 258 4.22 3.81 10.53
C TRP A 258 4.92 4.84 11.42
N TYR A 259 4.19 5.50 12.32
CA TYR A 259 4.74 6.55 13.18
C TYR A 259 5.99 6.09 13.94
N ASN A 260 5.90 4.98 14.65
CA ASN A 260 6.99 4.46 15.46
C ASN A 260 8.14 3.89 14.62
N ILE A 261 7.88 3.40 13.41
CA ILE A 261 8.91 2.92 12.48
C ILE A 261 9.85 4.07 12.09
N LEU A 262 9.30 5.23 11.75
CA LEU A 262 10.15 6.39 11.48
C LEU A 262 10.73 6.97 12.76
N ALA A 263 9.89 7.28 13.76
CA ALA A 263 10.31 8.04 14.93
C ALA A 263 11.28 7.29 15.85
N LYS A 264 11.22 5.96 15.93
CA LYS A 264 12.06 5.14 16.82
C LYS A 264 13.11 4.33 16.10
N GLU A 265 12.81 3.84 14.89
CA GLU A 265 13.69 2.95 14.15
C GLU A 265 14.46 3.70 13.04
N GLY A 266 14.03 4.92 12.68
CA GLY A 266 14.65 5.73 11.61
C GLY A 266 14.49 5.12 10.22
N LEU A 267 13.53 4.21 10.03
CA LEU A 267 13.27 3.56 8.76
C LEU A 267 12.23 4.35 7.95
N GLY A 268 12.42 4.37 6.63
CA GLY A 268 11.54 5.08 5.71
C GLY A 268 11.35 4.36 4.39
N THR A 269 10.57 4.96 3.51
CA THR A 269 10.25 4.43 2.19
C THR A 269 11.02 5.14 1.07
N LEU A 270 11.52 6.33 1.31
CA LEU A 270 12.37 7.06 0.35
C LEU A 270 13.50 7.80 1.06
N THR A 271 14.51 8.22 0.30
CA THR A 271 15.63 9.01 0.83
C THR A 271 15.69 10.37 0.17
N TYR A 272 15.85 11.41 0.98
CA TYR A 272 16.10 12.77 0.51
C TYR A 272 17.19 13.42 1.37
N GLY A 273 18.19 14.01 0.71
CA GLY A 273 19.31 14.65 1.42
C GLY A 273 20.10 13.73 2.36
N GLY A 274 20.10 12.42 2.10
CA GLY A 274 20.76 11.42 2.95
C GLY A 274 19.94 10.92 4.14
N SER A 275 18.73 11.41 4.33
CA SER A 275 17.82 11.00 5.40
C SER A 275 16.66 10.20 4.84
N TRP A 276 16.18 9.21 5.63
CA TRP A 276 14.97 8.46 5.33
C TRP A 276 13.73 9.28 5.69
N ASN A 277 12.75 9.28 4.81
CA ASN A 277 11.39 9.77 5.04
C ASN A 277 10.41 8.60 4.81
N LEU A 278 9.24 8.66 5.43
CA LEU A 278 8.21 7.62 5.33
C LEU A 278 6.91 8.24 4.81
N PHE A 279 6.86 8.52 3.50
CA PHE A 279 5.72 9.17 2.86
C PHE A 279 4.63 8.18 2.46
N ASP A 280 5.02 6.92 2.19
CA ASP A 280 4.11 5.87 1.78
C ASP A 280 3.49 5.23 3.02
N GLN A 281 2.20 5.44 3.23
CA GLN A 281 1.51 5.06 4.45
C GLN A 281 0.18 4.38 4.15
N ILE A 282 -0.22 3.47 5.03
CA ILE A 282 -1.56 2.86 5.08
C ILE A 282 -2.05 3.01 6.51
N VAL A 283 -3.06 3.86 6.70
CA VAL A 283 -3.69 4.11 7.99
C VAL A 283 -5.13 3.60 8.00
N MET A 284 -5.69 3.32 9.16
CA MET A 284 -6.93 2.56 9.23
C MET A 284 -7.84 2.97 10.39
N THR A 285 -9.13 2.69 10.23
CA THR A 285 -10.16 2.99 11.23
C THR A 285 -10.11 2.05 12.44
N PRO A 286 -10.63 2.49 13.63
CA PRO A 286 -10.56 1.74 14.89
C PRO A 286 -11.21 0.34 14.86
N ASN A 287 -12.22 0.13 14.02
CA ASN A 287 -12.92 -1.17 13.92
C ASN A 287 -12.04 -2.29 13.30
N LEU A 288 -10.89 -1.93 12.74
CA LEU A 288 -9.84 -2.86 12.31
C LEU A 288 -8.88 -3.26 13.43
N LEU A 289 -8.99 -2.69 14.61
CA LEU A 289 -7.98 -2.85 15.66
C LEU A 289 -8.46 -3.81 16.76
N ASN A 290 -7.54 -4.59 17.29
CA ASN A 290 -7.69 -5.23 18.58
C ASN A 290 -7.02 -4.34 19.65
N LYS A 291 -7.74 -3.99 20.71
CA LYS A 291 -7.13 -3.31 21.86
C LYS A 291 -6.08 -4.22 22.51
N LYS A 292 -5.15 -3.63 23.20
CA LYS A 292 -4.05 -4.36 23.86
C LYS A 292 -4.58 -5.55 24.68
N GLY A 293 -4.05 -6.73 24.40
CA GLY A 293 -4.47 -7.98 25.04
C GLY A 293 -5.69 -8.69 24.42
N ALA A 294 -6.47 -8.04 23.58
CA ALA A 294 -7.55 -8.68 22.84
C ALA A 294 -7.01 -9.49 21.66
N LYS A 295 -7.63 -10.64 21.41
CA LYS A 295 -7.33 -11.52 20.26
C LYS A 295 -8.64 -11.92 19.57
N ASP A 296 -9.48 -10.92 19.27
CA ASP A 296 -10.73 -11.15 18.54
C ASP A 296 -10.48 -10.99 17.04
N PHE A 297 -10.52 -12.10 16.31
CA PHE A 297 -10.41 -12.19 14.87
C PHE A 297 -11.71 -12.67 14.20
N SER A 298 -12.83 -12.57 14.89
CA SER A 298 -14.14 -12.86 14.31
C SER A 298 -14.49 -11.97 13.13
N THR A 299 -13.87 -10.79 13.08
CA THR A 299 -13.88 -9.86 11.95
C THR A 299 -12.44 -9.55 11.50
N LEU A 300 -12.27 -8.95 10.31
CA LEU A 300 -10.97 -8.51 9.83
C LEU A 300 -10.30 -7.58 10.84
N LYS A 301 -9.08 -7.91 11.24
CA LYS A 301 -8.26 -7.13 12.19
C LYS A 301 -6.85 -6.95 11.69
N PHE A 302 -6.30 -5.78 11.96
CA PHE A 302 -4.88 -5.49 11.77
C PHE A 302 -4.03 -6.46 12.60
N PHE A 303 -3.00 -7.00 11.95
CA PHE A 303 -2.07 -7.93 12.57
C PHE A 303 -0.65 -7.34 12.65
N LYS A 304 -0.10 -6.89 11.53
CA LYS A 304 1.20 -6.24 11.45
C LYS A 304 1.36 -5.42 10.17
N ASN A 305 2.42 -4.64 10.12
CA ASN A 305 2.83 -3.85 8.95
C ASN A 305 4.29 -4.11 8.60
N GLN A 306 4.69 -3.74 7.38
CA GLN A 306 6.04 -3.94 6.87
C GLN A 306 6.36 -2.92 5.79
N ILE A 307 7.51 -2.25 5.87
CA ILE A 307 8.16 -1.68 4.69
C ILE A 307 8.76 -2.88 3.94
N PHE A 308 8.26 -3.12 2.73
CA PHE A 308 8.70 -4.26 1.94
C PHE A 308 10.07 -3.98 1.34
N ARG A 309 11.05 -4.78 1.71
CA ARG A 309 12.45 -4.61 1.34
C ARG A 309 12.98 -5.87 0.66
N ARG A 310 13.63 -5.70 -0.49
CA ARG A 310 14.35 -6.75 -1.22
C ARG A 310 15.63 -6.13 -1.76
N ASP A 311 16.71 -6.90 -1.85
CA ASP A 311 18.00 -6.40 -2.31
C ASP A 311 17.92 -5.72 -3.67
N TYR A 312 17.09 -6.25 -4.58
CA TYR A 312 16.92 -5.69 -5.92
C TYR A 312 16.22 -4.32 -5.94
N LEU A 313 15.53 -3.92 -4.85
CA LEU A 313 14.90 -2.61 -4.71
C LEU A 313 15.89 -1.51 -4.31
N PHE A 314 17.14 -1.85 -4.03
CA PHE A 314 18.15 -0.90 -3.57
C PHE A 314 19.24 -0.66 -4.59
N GLN A 315 19.72 0.57 -4.63
CA GLN A 315 20.92 0.93 -5.36
C GLN A 315 22.15 0.31 -4.67
N THR A 316 22.92 -0.46 -5.42
CA THR A 316 24.07 -1.20 -4.87
C THR A 316 25.37 -0.43 -4.92
N GLU A 317 25.46 0.59 -5.78
CA GLU A 317 26.70 1.32 -6.07
C GLU A 317 26.47 2.83 -6.20
N GLY A 318 27.59 3.59 -6.20
CA GLY A 318 27.60 5.02 -6.44
C GLY A 318 27.07 5.87 -5.30
N LYS A 319 26.80 7.14 -5.59
CA LYS A 319 26.38 8.15 -4.60
C LYS A 319 25.10 7.80 -3.85
N TYR A 320 24.22 7.04 -4.46
CA TYR A 320 22.90 6.67 -3.91
C TYR A 320 22.87 5.25 -3.39
N LYS A 321 24.01 4.61 -3.12
CA LYS A 321 24.08 3.28 -2.54
C LYS A 321 23.24 3.17 -1.26
N GLY A 322 22.38 2.17 -1.20
CA GLY A 322 21.48 1.92 -0.08
C GLY A 322 20.15 2.68 -0.13
N ALA A 323 19.98 3.62 -1.08
CA ALA A 323 18.68 4.23 -1.38
C ALA A 323 17.83 3.32 -2.29
N PRO A 324 16.51 3.54 -2.40
CA PRO A 324 15.70 2.84 -3.39
C PRO A 324 16.27 3.01 -4.81
N LYS A 325 16.25 1.93 -5.58
CA LYS A 325 16.77 1.91 -6.96
C LYS A 325 15.74 2.49 -7.92
N ARG A 326 15.82 3.79 -8.12
CA ARG A 326 14.92 4.58 -8.96
C ARG A 326 15.14 4.34 -10.45
N THR A 327 14.15 4.74 -11.25
CA THR A 327 14.18 4.59 -12.72
C THR A 327 15.22 5.49 -13.35
N HIS A 328 15.31 6.75 -12.93
CA HIS A 328 16.29 7.73 -13.41
C HIS A 328 16.92 8.53 -12.27
N ALA A 329 18.18 8.91 -12.40
CA ALA A 329 18.83 9.88 -11.53
C ALA A 329 19.67 10.84 -12.34
N GLY A 330 19.43 12.16 -12.21
CA GLY A 330 20.16 13.19 -12.94
C GLY A 330 20.10 13.00 -14.47
N GLY A 331 18.99 12.54 -15.00
CA GLY A 331 18.81 12.22 -16.44
C GLY A 331 19.39 10.88 -16.90
N VAL A 332 20.13 10.18 -16.04
CA VAL A 332 20.68 8.85 -16.34
C VAL A 332 19.63 7.77 -16.05
N TRP A 333 19.40 6.89 -17.01
CA TRP A 333 18.55 5.70 -16.80
C TRP A 333 19.27 4.65 -15.96
N LEU A 334 18.71 4.28 -14.84
CA LEU A 334 19.28 3.31 -13.90
C LEU A 334 18.62 1.94 -13.98
N ASP A 335 17.62 1.78 -14.82
CA ASP A 335 16.84 0.53 -14.95
C ASP A 335 16.36 0.02 -13.58
N GLY A 336 15.79 0.93 -12.80
CA GLY A 336 15.36 0.65 -11.42
C GLY A 336 13.88 0.31 -11.34
N TYR A 337 13.38 0.40 -10.12
CA TYR A 337 11.99 0.11 -9.76
C TYR A 337 11.22 1.40 -9.47
N SER A 338 11.53 2.02 -8.34
CA SER A 338 10.96 3.28 -7.88
C SER A 338 11.94 3.96 -6.92
N ASP A 339 11.84 5.26 -6.74
CA ASP A 339 12.52 6.00 -5.68
C ASP A 339 11.83 5.84 -4.31
N HIS A 340 10.76 5.06 -4.26
CA HIS A 340 10.07 4.63 -3.05
C HIS A 340 10.22 3.13 -2.81
N LEU A 341 10.01 2.70 -1.56
CA LEU A 341 9.83 1.30 -1.18
C LEU A 341 8.34 1.04 -0.91
N PRO A 342 7.83 -0.15 -1.30
CA PRO A 342 6.45 -0.50 -1.03
C PRO A 342 6.18 -0.69 0.47
N VAL A 343 4.93 -0.49 0.87
CA VAL A 343 4.43 -0.76 2.22
C VAL A 343 3.28 -1.76 2.19
N VAL A 344 3.19 -2.61 3.21
CA VAL A 344 2.12 -3.61 3.34
C VAL A 344 1.62 -3.63 4.78
N VAL A 345 0.30 -3.70 4.95
CA VAL A 345 -0.35 -4.11 6.19
C VAL A 345 -1.01 -5.47 6.02
N TYR A 346 -0.97 -6.28 7.06
CA TYR A 346 -1.54 -7.61 7.07
C TYR A 346 -2.75 -7.64 8.00
N LEU A 347 -3.82 -8.22 7.52
CA LEU A 347 -5.07 -8.40 8.23
C LEU A 347 -5.31 -9.88 8.46
N VAL A 348 -5.93 -10.20 9.57
CA VAL A 348 -6.29 -11.57 9.92
C VAL A 348 -7.77 -11.65 10.24
N LYS A 349 -8.41 -12.74 9.79
CA LYS A 349 -9.78 -13.12 10.14
C LYS A 349 -9.86 -14.61 10.41
N GLU A 350 -10.61 -15.01 11.44
CA GLU A 350 -10.96 -16.39 11.73
C GLU A 350 -11.85 -16.95 10.63
N GLN A 351 -11.50 -18.11 10.12
CA GLN A 351 -12.31 -18.84 9.14
C GLN A 351 -13.43 -19.57 9.88
N LYS A 352 -14.65 -19.28 9.50
CA LYS A 352 -15.83 -19.98 10.02
C LYS A 352 -16.02 -21.34 9.35
#